data_6d63bfd7dc7aa30ea31bb2095176a9a3
#
_entry.id   6d63bfd7dc7aa30ea31bb2095176a9a3
#
_cell.length_a   1.000
_cell.length_b   1.000
_cell.length_c   1.000
_cell.angle_alpha   90.00
_cell.angle_beta   90.00
_cell.angle_gamma   90.00
#
_symmetry.space_group_name_H-M   'P 1'
#
loop_
_entity.id
_entity.type
_entity.pdbx_description
1 polymer ?
#
loop_
_entity_poly.entity_id
_entity_poly.type
_entity_poly.pdbx_seq_one_letter_code
_entity_poly.pdbx_strand_id
1 'polypeptide(L)'
;MLLNFIMFKDFKKNNGAVAIEFALVMTFILVPLFLGTVELGRLLYQYNALAKSVRDSTKYLSTVASTVPNYANYVIEAKCLAVHGNIGCNGSPVASELETGDITIDPPQTISGIKVITVSVVGYEADLITTFFDAFDFNNISVSMRQQE
;
A
#
# COMPACT_ATOMS: atom_id res chain seq x y z
N MET A 1 -50.73 -40.83 -33.50
CA MET A 1 -49.64 -40.26 -34.30
C MET A 1 -49.62 -38.71 -34.19
N LEU A 2 -49.92 -38.14 -33.05
CA LEU A 2 -50.01 -36.67 -32.80
C LEU A 2 -49.28 -36.17 -31.56
N LEU A 3 -48.63 -37.09 -30.82
CA LEU A 3 -47.97 -36.75 -29.55
C LEU A 3 -46.46 -36.39 -29.71
N ASN A 4 -45.83 -36.65 -30.86
CA ASN A 4 -44.40 -36.42 -31.10
C ASN A 4 -44.03 -35.06 -31.70
N PHE A 5 -45.04 -34.22 -32.03
CA PHE A 5 -44.75 -32.94 -32.69
C PHE A 5 -44.64 -31.74 -31.73
N ILE A 6 -45.03 -31.91 -30.44
CA ILE A 6 -45.06 -30.83 -29.50
C ILE A 6 -43.76 -30.70 -28.72
N MET A 7 -42.93 -31.75 -28.63
CA MET A 7 -41.77 -31.77 -27.75
C MET A 7 -40.46 -31.17 -28.35
N PHE A 8 -40.45 -30.87 -29.66
CA PHE A 8 -39.25 -30.31 -30.30
C PHE A 8 -39.29 -28.81 -30.58
N LYS A 9 -40.40 -28.13 -30.29
CA LYS A 9 -40.54 -26.70 -30.62
C LYS A 9 -40.04 -25.77 -29.51
N ASP A 10 -39.86 -26.25 -28.27
CA ASP A 10 -39.48 -25.40 -27.15
C ASP A 10 -37.97 -25.31 -26.88
N PHE A 11 -37.18 -26.25 -27.40
CA PHE A 11 -35.73 -26.24 -27.19
C PHE A 11 -34.97 -25.16 -27.93
N LYS A 12 -35.55 -24.56 -28.99
CA LYS A 12 -34.88 -23.53 -29.81
C LYS A 12 -35.05 -22.11 -29.26
N LYS A 13 -35.97 -21.87 -28.31
CA LYS A 13 -36.31 -20.55 -27.80
C LYS A 13 -35.54 -20.14 -26.53
N ASN A 14 -34.95 -21.09 -25.84
CA ASN A 14 -34.34 -20.85 -24.50
C ASN A 14 -32.81 -20.72 -24.53
N ASN A 15 -32.13 -21.03 -25.62
CA ASN A 15 -30.67 -20.96 -25.69
C ASN A 15 -30.13 -19.55 -25.52
N GLY A 16 -30.85 -18.52 -25.98
CA GLY A 16 -30.47 -17.12 -25.77
C GLY A 16 -30.67 -16.65 -24.32
N ALA A 17 -31.76 -17.10 -23.66
CA ALA A 17 -32.04 -16.76 -22.26
C ALA A 17 -30.97 -17.34 -21.32
N VAL A 18 -30.61 -18.61 -21.50
CA VAL A 18 -29.56 -19.29 -20.73
C VAL A 18 -28.20 -18.61 -20.92
N ALA A 19 -27.88 -18.18 -22.15
CA ALA A 19 -26.63 -17.46 -22.43
C ALA A 19 -26.57 -16.10 -21.72
N ILE A 20 -27.69 -15.37 -21.67
CA ILE A 20 -27.80 -14.09 -20.95
C ILE A 20 -27.67 -14.31 -19.42
N GLU A 21 -28.35 -15.32 -18.90
CA GLU A 21 -28.28 -15.67 -17.48
C GLU A 21 -26.84 -16.04 -17.07
N PHE A 22 -26.17 -16.88 -17.87
CA PHE A 22 -24.78 -17.23 -17.65
C PHE A 22 -23.85 -16.00 -17.72
N ALA A 23 -24.06 -15.12 -18.71
CA ALA A 23 -23.27 -13.88 -18.83
C ALA A 23 -23.45 -12.96 -17.62
N LEU A 24 -24.67 -12.83 -17.08
CA LEU A 24 -24.94 -12.05 -15.87
C LEU A 24 -24.24 -12.65 -14.65
N VAL A 25 -24.39 -13.97 -14.43
CA VAL A 25 -23.72 -14.66 -13.31
C VAL A 25 -22.21 -14.49 -13.40
N MET A 26 -21.61 -14.71 -14.58
CA MET A 26 -20.19 -14.51 -14.81
C MET A 26 -19.74 -13.08 -14.56
N THR A 27 -20.53 -12.08 -14.96
CA THR A 27 -20.22 -10.68 -14.72
C THR A 27 -20.20 -10.37 -13.21
N PHE A 28 -21.18 -10.86 -12.45
CA PHE A 28 -21.25 -10.68 -10.99
C PHE A 28 -20.08 -11.32 -10.24
N ILE A 29 -19.48 -12.36 -10.79
CA ILE A 29 -18.32 -13.03 -10.19
C ILE A 29 -17.01 -12.39 -10.68
N LEU A 30 -16.85 -12.21 -11.99
CA LEU A 30 -15.59 -11.75 -12.57
C LEU A 30 -15.28 -10.28 -12.27
N VAL A 31 -16.28 -9.40 -12.27
CA VAL A 31 -16.06 -7.97 -12.00
C VAL A 31 -15.50 -7.74 -10.60
N PRO A 32 -16.12 -8.22 -9.50
CA PRO A 32 -15.54 -8.02 -8.17
C PRO A 32 -14.19 -8.72 -7.99
N LEU A 33 -14.00 -9.90 -8.59
CA LEU A 33 -12.71 -10.59 -8.55
C LEU A 33 -11.61 -9.76 -9.25
N PHE A 34 -11.91 -9.20 -10.41
CA PHE A 34 -10.98 -8.36 -11.15
C PHE A 34 -10.64 -7.07 -10.40
N LEU A 35 -11.67 -6.38 -9.87
CA LEU A 35 -11.47 -5.19 -9.05
C LEU A 35 -10.63 -5.50 -7.81
N GLY A 36 -10.90 -6.59 -7.12
CA GLY A 36 -10.12 -7.02 -5.95
C GLY A 36 -8.65 -7.32 -6.28
N THR A 37 -8.36 -7.92 -7.43
CA THR A 37 -6.96 -8.18 -7.84
C THR A 37 -6.21 -6.90 -8.17
N VAL A 38 -6.85 -5.94 -8.83
CA VAL A 38 -6.26 -4.62 -9.13
C VAL A 38 -5.96 -3.87 -7.83
N GLU A 39 -6.91 -3.87 -6.89
CA GLU A 39 -6.75 -3.20 -5.60
C GLU A 39 -5.61 -3.81 -4.78
N LEU A 40 -5.53 -5.14 -4.71
CA LEU A 40 -4.44 -5.83 -4.03
C LEU A 40 -3.07 -5.47 -4.66
N GLY A 41 -2.98 -5.40 -5.98
CA GLY A 41 -1.77 -4.98 -6.68
C GLY A 41 -1.34 -3.56 -6.29
N ARG A 42 -2.30 -2.63 -6.18
CA ARG A 42 -2.05 -1.25 -5.74
C ARG A 42 -1.56 -1.19 -4.30
N LEU A 43 -2.20 -1.92 -3.39
CA LEU A 43 -1.78 -1.99 -1.98
C LEU A 43 -0.36 -2.52 -1.83
N LEU A 44 -0.02 -3.60 -2.53
CA LEU A 44 1.34 -4.15 -2.53
C LEU A 44 2.37 -3.16 -3.07
N TYR A 45 2.01 -2.41 -4.12
CA TYR A 45 2.89 -1.36 -4.65
C TYR A 45 3.13 -0.26 -3.60
N GLN A 46 2.08 0.25 -2.96
CA GLN A 46 2.18 1.28 -1.91
C GLN A 46 3.01 0.78 -0.73
N TYR A 47 2.77 -0.44 -0.25
CA TYR A 47 3.56 -1.05 0.82
C TYR A 47 5.05 -1.11 0.49
N ASN A 48 5.41 -1.58 -0.71
CA ASN A 48 6.79 -1.66 -1.14
C ASN A 48 7.44 -0.28 -1.28
N ALA A 49 6.68 0.71 -1.77
CA ALA A 49 7.14 2.09 -1.88
C ALA A 49 7.43 2.69 -0.49
N LEU A 50 6.52 2.51 0.47
CA LEU A 50 6.69 2.92 1.87
C LEU A 50 7.89 2.23 2.52
N ALA A 51 7.99 0.91 2.42
CA ALA A 51 9.10 0.16 3.00
C ALA A 51 10.47 0.61 2.45
N LYS A 52 10.51 0.94 1.15
CA LYS A 52 11.72 1.51 0.52
C LYS A 52 12.02 2.90 1.06
N SER A 53 11.04 3.80 1.12
CA SER A 53 11.26 5.19 1.56
C SER A 53 11.70 5.26 3.03
N VAL A 54 11.12 4.44 3.91
CA VAL A 54 11.53 4.33 5.31
C VAL A 54 12.97 3.83 5.41
N ARG A 55 13.35 2.84 4.60
CA ARG A 55 14.73 2.33 4.56
C ARG A 55 15.72 3.39 4.09
N ASP A 56 15.38 4.14 3.04
CA ASP A 56 16.23 5.20 2.50
C ASP A 56 16.39 6.34 3.53
N SER A 57 15.33 6.73 4.21
CA SER A 57 15.35 7.68 5.32
C SER A 57 16.20 7.21 6.49
N THR A 58 16.05 5.95 6.91
CA THR A 58 16.85 5.38 8.00
C THR A 58 18.32 5.31 7.62
N LYS A 59 18.63 4.92 6.38
CA LYS A 59 19.98 4.91 5.85
C LYS A 59 20.60 6.30 5.84
N TYR A 60 19.84 7.31 5.42
CA TYR A 60 20.29 8.70 5.43
C TYR A 60 20.70 9.12 6.84
N LEU A 61 19.82 8.93 7.84
CA LEU A 61 20.13 9.27 9.23
C LEU A 61 21.22 8.42 9.85
N SER A 62 21.39 7.18 9.41
CA SER A 62 22.45 6.31 9.92
C SER A 62 23.86 6.80 9.56
N THR A 63 24.00 7.60 8.50
CA THR A 63 25.29 8.20 8.09
C THR A 63 25.62 9.51 8.80
N VAL A 64 24.65 10.08 9.54
CA VAL A 64 24.80 11.33 10.28
C VAL A 64 24.93 11.02 11.75
N ALA A 65 26.05 11.45 12.37
CA ALA A 65 26.23 11.29 13.81
C ALA A 65 25.24 12.16 14.60
N SER A 66 24.63 11.63 15.65
CA SER A 66 23.67 12.37 16.47
C SER A 66 24.28 13.53 17.25
N THR A 67 25.60 13.63 17.28
CA THR A 67 26.37 14.68 17.94
C THR A 67 26.63 15.90 17.06
N VAL A 68 26.28 15.83 15.77
CA VAL A 68 26.49 16.93 14.82
C VAL A 68 25.62 18.13 15.19
N PRO A 69 26.15 19.36 15.20
CA PRO A 69 25.34 20.57 15.33
C PRO A 69 24.21 20.57 14.29
N ASN A 70 23.00 20.95 14.71
CA ASN A 70 21.80 20.94 13.85
C ASN A 70 21.28 19.56 13.41
N TYR A 71 21.53 18.50 14.19
CA TYR A 71 20.99 17.15 13.95
C TYR A 71 19.45 17.17 13.69
N ALA A 72 18.72 18.09 14.34
CA ALA A 72 17.30 18.28 14.11
C ALA A 72 16.92 18.59 12.64
N ASN A 73 17.78 19.29 11.88
CA ASN A 73 17.53 19.55 10.47
C ASN A 73 17.62 18.26 9.65
N TYR A 74 18.58 17.40 9.94
CA TYR A 74 18.71 16.10 9.29
C TYR A 74 17.52 15.18 9.58
N VAL A 75 16.93 15.30 10.77
CA VAL A 75 15.68 14.59 11.13
C VAL A 75 14.52 15.08 10.24
N ILE A 76 14.40 16.40 10.02
CA ILE A 76 13.39 16.96 9.12
C ILE A 76 13.61 16.49 7.68
N GLU A 77 14.84 16.57 7.18
CA GLU A 77 15.20 16.10 5.84
C GLU A 77 14.92 14.60 5.65
N ALA A 78 15.19 13.78 6.68
CA ALA A 78 14.88 12.37 6.68
C ALA A 78 13.36 12.09 6.63
N LYS A 79 12.55 12.88 7.35
CA LYS A 79 11.09 12.82 7.23
C LYS A 79 10.63 13.17 5.81
N CYS A 80 11.20 14.22 5.21
CA CYS A 80 10.92 14.58 3.82
C CYS A 80 11.30 13.46 2.85
N LEU A 81 12.45 12.85 3.07
CA LEU A 81 12.91 11.71 2.26
C LEU A 81 11.96 10.51 2.39
N ALA A 82 11.42 10.25 3.59
CA ALA A 82 10.45 9.19 3.81
C ALA A 82 9.11 9.46 3.10
N VAL A 83 8.63 10.72 3.10
CA VAL A 83 7.32 11.08 2.54
C VAL A 83 7.41 11.35 1.04
N HIS A 84 8.41 12.11 0.58
CA HIS A 84 8.49 12.61 -0.81
C HIS A 84 9.58 11.93 -1.64
N GLY A 85 10.40 11.05 -1.04
CA GLY A 85 11.55 10.46 -1.73
C GLY A 85 12.69 11.43 -2.01
N ASN A 86 12.65 12.65 -1.43
CA ASN A 86 13.70 13.66 -1.54
C ASN A 86 13.80 14.50 -0.25
N ILE A 87 14.99 15.06 0.02
CA ILE A 87 15.26 15.82 1.25
C ILE A 87 14.66 17.24 1.23
N GLY A 88 14.21 17.72 0.08
CA GLY A 88 13.65 19.08 -0.08
C GLY A 88 12.15 19.17 0.14
N CYS A 89 11.49 18.10 0.55
CA CYS A 89 10.02 18.02 0.72
C CYS A 89 9.22 18.43 -0.53
N ASN A 90 9.76 18.22 -1.72
CA ASN A 90 9.14 18.61 -2.98
C ASN A 90 8.48 17.41 -3.68
N GLY A 91 7.38 17.67 -4.36
CA GLY A 91 6.68 16.67 -5.16
C GLY A 91 5.57 15.92 -4.39
N SER A 92 4.97 14.95 -5.06
CA SER A 92 3.90 14.13 -4.49
C SER A 92 4.45 13.16 -3.44
N PRO A 93 3.68 12.82 -2.42
CA PRO A 93 4.04 11.76 -1.50
C PRO A 93 4.27 10.42 -2.22
N VAL A 94 5.12 9.58 -1.66
CA VAL A 94 5.42 8.22 -2.16
C VAL A 94 4.21 7.31 -2.09
N ALA A 95 3.34 7.55 -1.11
CA ALA A 95 2.03 6.91 -0.98
C ALA A 95 0.96 7.99 -0.81
N SER A 96 -0.28 7.69 -1.26
CA SER A 96 -1.41 8.61 -1.14
C SER A 96 -1.61 9.02 0.33
N GLU A 97 -1.85 10.32 0.58
CA GLU A 97 -2.18 10.85 1.91
C GLU A 97 -1.11 10.66 3.00
N LEU A 98 0.09 10.19 2.64
CA LEU A 98 1.19 10.09 3.58
C LEU A 98 1.70 11.50 3.96
N GLU A 99 1.69 11.79 5.24
CA GLU A 99 2.18 13.05 5.78
C GLU A 99 3.45 12.88 6.63
N THR A 100 4.17 13.96 6.85
CA THR A 100 5.37 13.95 7.73
C THR A 100 5.03 13.66 9.20
N GLY A 101 3.76 13.82 9.57
CA GLY A 101 3.22 13.45 10.88
C GLY A 101 3.21 11.94 11.13
N ASP A 102 2.99 11.15 10.07
CA ASP A 102 2.94 9.69 10.13
C ASP A 102 4.33 9.06 10.29
N ILE A 103 5.38 9.85 10.05
CA ILE A 103 6.77 9.39 10.19
C ILE A 103 7.26 9.68 11.60
N THR A 104 7.50 8.63 12.36
CA THR A 104 8.13 8.68 13.67
C THR A 104 9.60 8.29 13.57
N ILE A 105 10.46 9.13 14.13
CA ILE A 105 11.91 8.87 14.22
C ILE A 105 12.24 8.84 15.68
N ASP A 106 12.62 7.66 16.16
CA ASP A 106 13.04 7.50 17.53
C ASP A 106 14.43 8.13 17.76
N PRO A 107 14.67 8.77 18.89
CA PRO A 107 16.00 9.26 19.22
C PRO A 107 16.99 8.08 19.25
N PRO A 108 18.25 8.30 18.83
CA PRO A 108 19.23 7.23 18.79
C PRO A 108 19.39 6.55 20.15
N GLN A 109 19.20 5.25 20.18
CA GLN A 109 19.31 4.42 21.39
C GLN A 109 20.62 3.62 21.35
N THR A 110 21.26 3.53 22.50
CA THR A 110 22.47 2.70 22.63
C THR A 110 22.10 1.30 23.11
N ILE A 111 22.24 0.32 22.22
CA ILE A 111 21.99 -1.09 22.52
C ILE A 111 23.32 -1.83 22.43
N SER A 112 23.77 -2.39 23.56
CA SER A 112 25.05 -3.11 23.65
C SER A 112 26.26 -2.30 23.14
N GLY A 113 26.29 -0.98 23.41
CA GLY A 113 27.36 -0.09 22.95
C GLY A 113 27.26 0.38 21.51
N ILE A 114 26.20 0.00 20.78
CA ILE A 114 25.94 0.38 19.39
C ILE A 114 24.79 1.38 19.38
N LYS A 115 24.97 2.54 18.76
CA LYS A 115 23.88 3.48 18.52
C LYS A 115 23.00 2.98 17.37
N VAL A 116 21.71 2.88 17.62
CA VAL A 116 20.70 2.44 16.68
C VAL A 116 19.67 3.54 16.52
N ILE A 117 19.34 3.86 15.28
CA ILE A 117 18.25 4.77 14.92
C ILE A 117 17.13 3.97 14.27
N THR A 118 15.90 4.31 14.65
CA THR A 118 14.70 3.66 14.12
C THR A 118 13.79 4.70 13.48
N VAL A 119 13.37 4.43 12.26
CA VAL A 119 12.35 5.20 11.54
C VAL A 119 11.16 4.30 11.33
N SER A 120 9.97 4.79 11.64
CA SER A 120 8.72 4.04 11.51
C SER A 120 7.63 4.89 10.89
N VAL A 121 6.75 4.25 10.12
CA VAL A 121 5.45 4.79 9.70
C VAL A 121 4.40 4.24 10.66
N VAL A 122 3.61 5.12 11.25
CA VAL A 122 2.62 4.77 12.25
C VAL A 122 1.26 5.33 11.84
N GLY A 123 0.24 4.46 11.85
CA GLY A 123 -1.15 4.88 11.61
C GLY A 123 -1.46 5.25 10.15
N TYR A 124 -0.66 4.78 9.19
CA TYR A 124 -0.95 4.98 7.79
C TYR A 124 -2.03 4.01 7.30
N GLU A 125 -3.13 4.56 6.84
CA GLU A 125 -4.25 3.84 6.24
C GLU A 125 -4.25 4.05 4.74
N ALA A 126 -4.28 2.98 3.97
CA ALA A 126 -4.37 3.06 2.52
C ALA A 126 -5.84 3.13 2.08
N ASP A 127 -6.20 4.19 1.38
CA ASP A 127 -7.51 4.32 0.77
C ASP A 127 -7.74 3.27 -0.32
N LEU A 128 -8.88 2.60 -0.25
CA LEU A 128 -9.33 1.68 -1.28
C LEU A 128 -10.20 2.43 -2.30
N ILE A 129 -10.03 2.12 -3.59
CA ILE A 129 -10.85 2.67 -4.68
C ILE A 129 -12.29 2.14 -4.57
N THR A 130 -12.42 0.91 -4.08
CA THR A 130 -13.72 0.25 -3.94
C THR A 130 -14.28 0.48 -2.55
N THR A 131 -15.49 1.03 -2.49
CA THR A 131 -16.23 1.24 -1.22
C THR A 131 -16.76 -0.05 -0.59
N PHE A 132 -16.40 -1.22 -1.15
CA PHE A 132 -16.83 -2.53 -0.63
C PHE A 132 -16.01 -3.00 0.57
N PHE A 133 -14.84 -2.41 0.79
CA PHE A 133 -13.95 -2.74 1.89
C PHE A 133 -13.60 -1.45 2.63
N ASP A 134 -13.43 -1.55 3.93
CA ASP A 134 -12.88 -0.46 4.74
C ASP A 134 -11.40 -0.22 4.38
N ALA A 135 -10.88 0.95 4.77
CA ALA A 135 -9.47 1.30 4.58
C ALA A 135 -8.55 0.18 5.11
N PHE A 136 -7.46 -0.08 4.40
CA PHE A 136 -6.51 -1.09 4.79
C PHE A 136 -5.41 -0.45 5.65
N ASP A 137 -5.36 -0.84 6.93
CA ASP A 137 -4.28 -0.44 7.84
C ASP A 137 -3.02 -1.28 7.56
N PHE A 138 -1.95 -0.60 7.16
CA PHE A 138 -0.63 -1.21 7.15
C PHE A 138 -0.09 -1.21 8.58
N ASN A 139 0.10 -2.39 9.15
CA ASN A 139 0.85 -2.52 10.40
C ASN A 139 2.14 -1.71 10.34
N ASN A 140 2.56 -1.14 11.46
CA ASN A 140 3.73 -0.27 11.56
C ASN A 140 4.94 -0.81 10.78
N ILE A 141 5.32 -0.06 9.74
CA ILE A 141 6.54 -0.35 8.98
C ILE A 141 7.69 0.34 9.70
N SER A 142 8.60 -0.42 10.27
CA SER A 142 9.75 0.12 10.98
C SER A 142 11.06 -0.45 10.46
N VAL A 143 12.09 0.38 10.37
CA VAL A 143 13.44 -0.01 10.00
C VAL A 143 14.41 0.59 11.01
N SER A 144 15.29 -0.27 11.53
CA SER A 144 16.36 0.14 12.46
C SER A 144 17.72 -0.09 11.82
N MET A 145 18.61 0.89 11.93
CA MET A 145 19.99 0.79 11.43
C MET A 145 20.98 1.31 12.46
N ARG A 146 22.18 0.75 12.40
CA ARG A 146 23.30 1.26 13.21
C ARG A 146 23.69 2.66 12.72
N GLN A 147 23.80 3.61 13.64
CA GLN A 147 24.31 4.95 13.34
C GLN A 147 25.84 4.93 13.33
N GLN A 148 26.42 5.61 12.37
CA GLN A 148 27.87 5.86 12.32
C GLN A 148 28.22 6.96 13.36
N GLU A 149 29.36 6.78 14.01
CA GLU A 149 29.92 7.76 14.96
C GLU A 149 30.83 8.75 14.26
#